data_ac7afcef15b795f76c26ff374813d46c
#
_entry.id   ac7afcef15b795f76c26ff374813d46c
#
_cell.length_a   1.000
_cell.length_b   1.000
_cell.length_c   1.000
_cell.angle_alpha   90.00
_cell.angle_beta   90.00
_cell.angle_gamma   90.00
#
_symmetry.space_group_name_H-M   'P 1'
#
loop_
_entity.id
_entity.type
_entity.pdbx_description
1 polymer ?
#
loop_
_entity_poly.entity_id
_entity_poly.type
_entity_poly.pdbx_seq_one_letter_code
_entity_poly.pdbx_strand_id
1 'polypeptide(L)'
;MGGTSSKRAVRVGDQLLKEVADLLARKVKDPRVKGTTLTGIHLSNDLRHAKIYFSVIGDEEAVRNAQKGLDSAKGFIKREVSVDMELRYTPEIAFKHDPSLKEGARMEKVFLRLGSGETSDRGE
;
A
#
# COMPACT_ATOMS: atom_id res chain seq x y z
N MET A 1 -8.80 -17.68 10.80
CA MET A 1 -8.71 -17.44 10.58
C MET A 1 -8.15 -16.82 10.45
N GLY A 2 -7.59 -17.31 10.50
CA GLY A 2 -6.82 -16.66 10.51
C GLY A 2 -6.99 -15.53 9.91
N GLY A 3 -7.23 -15.44 9.05
CA GLY A 3 -7.28 -14.30 8.46
C GLY A 3 -8.06 -13.31 9.10
N THR A 4 -8.53 -13.57 10.21
CA THR A 4 -9.36 -12.64 10.82
C THR A 4 -8.59 -11.61 11.52
N SER A 5 -8.71 -10.40 11.16
CA SER A 5 -8.08 -9.32 11.83
C SER A 5 -9.05 -8.69 12.78
N SER A 6 -8.56 -8.10 13.84
CA SER A 6 -9.42 -7.40 14.76
C SER A 6 -9.99 -6.18 14.07
N LYS A 7 -11.09 -5.67 14.56
CA LYS A 7 -11.69 -4.49 13.99
C LYS A 7 -10.75 -3.31 14.07
N ARG A 8 -9.98 -3.23 15.15
CA ARG A 8 -9.04 -2.16 15.29
C ARG A 8 -7.95 -2.27 14.24
N ALA A 9 -7.44 -3.49 14.01
CA ALA A 9 -6.39 -3.66 13.02
C ALA A 9 -6.91 -3.32 11.63
N VAL A 10 -8.13 -3.65 11.31
CA VAL A 10 -8.68 -3.32 10.01
C VAL A 10 -8.81 -1.81 9.86
N ARG A 11 -9.31 -1.14 10.87
CA ARG A 11 -9.50 0.30 10.78
C ARG A 11 -8.17 1.04 10.67
N VAL A 12 -7.21 0.66 11.51
CA VAL A 12 -5.91 1.30 11.47
C VAL A 12 -5.22 0.97 10.16
N GLY A 13 -5.38 -0.27 9.67
CA GLY A 13 -4.81 -0.67 8.41
C GLY A 13 -5.36 0.15 7.25
N ASP A 14 -6.65 0.40 7.23
CA ASP A 14 -7.24 1.19 6.16
C ASP A 14 -6.71 2.62 6.19
N GLN A 15 -6.57 3.20 7.37
CA GLN A 15 -6.01 4.51 7.48
C GLN A 15 -4.56 4.52 7.05
N LEU A 16 -3.81 3.51 7.44
CA LEU A 16 -2.41 3.41 7.09
C LEU A 16 -2.26 3.31 5.57
N LEU A 17 -3.09 2.51 4.93
CA LEU A 17 -3.02 2.35 3.49
C LEU A 17 -3.25 3.68 2.78
N LYS A 18 -4.22 4.45 3.23
CA LYS A 18 -4.49 5.73 2.62
C LYS A 18 -3.33 6.69 2.83
N GLU A 19 -2.76 6.66 4.00
CA GLU A 19 -1.65 7.55 4.30
C GLU A 19 -0.44 7.20 3.44
N VAL A 20 -0.15 5.91 3.29
CA VAL A 20 0.98 5.49 2.48
C VAL A 20 0.75 5.86 1.02
N ALA A 21 -0.47 5.65 0.52
CA ALA A 21 -0.77 5.99 -0.86
C ALA A 21 -0.58 7.49 -1.11
N ASP A 22 -1.00 8.29 -0.16
CA ASP A 22 -0.87 9.72 -0.28
C ASP A 22 0.62 10.14 -0.26
N LEU A 23 1.40 9.55 0.62
CA LEU A 23 2.82 9.87 0.69
C LEU A 23 3.53 9.48 -0.59
N LEU A 24 3.20 8.32 -1.14
CA LEU A 24 3.82 7.90 -2.37
C LEU A 24 3.47 8.82 -3.53
N ALA A 25 2.24 9.29 -3.56
CA ALA A 25 1.81 10.15 -4.64
C ALA A 25 2.36 11.56 -4.52
N ARG A 26 2.48 12.05 -3.31
CA ARG A 26 2.81 13.45 -3.14
C ARG A 26 4.21 13.75 -2.70
N LYS A 27 4.80 12.87 -1.92
CA LYS A 27 6.09 13.17 -1.35
C LYS A 27 7.23 12.30 -1.81
N VAL A 28 6.96 11.12 -2.30
CA VAL A 28 8.02 10.25 -2.77
C VAL A 28 8.23 10.54 -4.25
N LYS A 29 9.40 10.99 -4.60
CA LYS A 29 9.65 11.38 -5.97
C LYS A 29 10.42 10.38 -6.78
N ASP A 30 10.49 9.18 -6.34
CA ASP A 30 11.23 8.15 -7.04
C ASP A 30 10.42 7.70 -8.26
N PRO A 31 10.94 7.84 -9.46
CA PRO A 31 10.18 7.45 -10.63
C PRO A 31 9.86 5.97 -10.69
N ARG A 32 10.58 5.15 -9.93
CA ARG A 32 10.30 3.72 -9.95
C ARG A 32 8.95 3.38 -9.35
N VAL A 33 8.40 4.26 -8.51
CA VAL A 33 7.10 3.96 -7.93
C VAL A 33 5.94 4.54 -8.72
N LYS A 34 6.22 5.31 -9.78
CA LYS A 34 5.14 5.83 -10.56
C LYS A 34 4.40 4.71 -11.24
N GLY A 35 3.13 4.81 -11.34
CA GLY A 35 2.32 3.77 -11.97
C GLY A 35 2.00 2.63 -11.05
N THR A 36 2.40 2.72 -9.81
CA THR A 36 2.09 1.69 -8.84
C THR A 36 0.73 1.95 -8.23
N THR A 37 -0.02 0.90 -8.03
CA THR A 37 -1.32 0.99 -7.38
C THR A 37 -1.27 0.14 -6.14
N LEU A 38 -1.70 0.68 -5.01
CA LEU A 38 -1.77 -0.10 -3.79
C LEU A 38 -3.12 -0.81 -3.78
N THR A 39 -3.09 -2.12 -3.62
CA THR A 39 -4.31 -2.91 -3.76
C THR A 39 -4.87 -3.41 -2.44
N GLY A 40 -4.14 -3.30 -1.37
CA GLY A 40 -4.67 -3.72 -0.08
C GLY A 40 -3.61 -3.72 0.99
N ILE A 41 -4.03 -4.03 2.19
CA ILE A 41 -3.13 -4.08 3.31
C ILE A 41 -3.60 -5.13 4.28
N HIS A 42 -2.66 -5.75 4.94
CA HIS A 42 -2.97 -6.62 6.06
C HIS A 42 -2.12 -6.17 7.23
N LEU A 43 -2.76 -5.68 8.28
CA LEU A 43 -2.07 -5.25 9.47
C LEU A 43 -2.28 -6.31 10.54
N SER A 44 -1.22 -6.73 11.19
CA SER A 44 -1.33 -7.76 12.20
C SER A 44 -2.14 -7.24 13.38
N ASN A 45 -2.72 -8.15 14.14
CA ASN A 45 -3.57 -7.75 15.25
C ASN A 45 -2.83 -6.98 16.32
N ASP A 46 -1.54 -7.21 16.47
CA ASP A 46 -0.75 -6.46 17.43
C ASP A 46 -0.28 -5.12 16.83
N LEU A 47 -0.67 -4.84 15.60
CA LEU A 47 -0.36 -3.59 14.91
C LEU A 47 1.13 -3.39 14.69
N ARG A 48 1.89 -4.45 14.66
CA ARG A 48 3.33 -4.33 14.50
C ARG A 48 3.85 -4.61 13.11
N HIS A 49 3.08 -5.30 12.29
CA HIS A 49 3.53 -5.65 10.95
C HIS A 49 2.45 -5.34 9.93
N ALA A 50 2.80 -4.56 8.94
CA ALA A 50 1.87 -4.17 7.88
C ALA A 50 2.39 -4.70 6.56
N LYS A 51 1.59 -5.49 5.87
CA LYS A 51 1.94 -5.98 4.57
C LYS A 51 1.07 -5.23 3.59
N ILE A 52 1.69 -4.46 2.73
CA ILE A 52 0.95 -3.63 1.78
C ILE A 52 1.15 -4.22 0.41
N TYR A 53 0.04 -4.49 -0.25
CA TYR A 53 0.08 -5.13 -1.55
C TYR A 53 0.02 -4.08 -2.64
N PHE A 54 0.78 -4.30 -3.70
CA PHE A 54 0.80 -3.34 -4.80
C PHE A 54 0.77 -4.06 -6.13
N SER A 55 0.39 -3.33 -7.15
CA SER A 55 0.44 -3.81 -8.50
C SER A 55 1.02 -2.72 -9.37
N VAL A 56 1.60 -3.09 -10.49
CA VAL A 56 2.15 -2.10 -11.38
C VAL A 56 1.92 -2.60 -12.80
N ILE A 57 1.68 -1.70 -13.71
CA ILE A 57 1.48 -2.06 -15.09
C ILE A 57 2.83 -2.22 -15.74
N GLY A 58 3.04 -3.37 -16.35
CA GLY A 58 4.30 -3.61 -17.01
C GLY A 58 4.75 -5.03 -16.82
N ASP A 59 5.99 -5.29 -17.18
CA ASP A 59 6.52 -6.64 -17.15
C ASP A 59 7.21 -6.88 -15.80
N GLU A 60 7.92 -7.96 -15.72
CA GLU A 60 8.57 -8.31 -14.48
C GLU A 60 9.62 -7.32 -14.07
N GLU A 61 10.24 -6.68 -15.03
CA GLU A 61 11.21 -5.68 -14.68
C GLU A 61 10.53 -4.48 -14.05
N ALA A 62 9.35 -4.12 -14.54
CA ALA A 62 8.60 -3.02 -13.93
C ALA A 62 8.25 -3.37 -12.49
N VAL A 63 7.90 -4.61 -12.23
CA VAL A 63 7.58 -5.05 -10.88
C VAL A 63 8.82 -4.95 -9.99
N ARG A 64 9.95 -5.41 -10.48
CA ARG A 64 11.18 -5.34 -9.68
C ARG A 64 11.58 -3.91 -9.39
N ASN A 65 11.45 -3.04 -10.36
CA ASN A 65 11.80 -1.64 -10.15
C ASN A 65 10.87 -0.99 -9.14
N ALA A 66 9.58 -1.29 -9.24
CA ALA A 66 8.63 -0.74 -8.28
C ALA A 66 8.95 -1.24 -6.88
N GLN A 67 9.28 -2.53 -6.76
CA GLN A 67 9.61 -3.08 -5.46
C GLN A 67 10.83 -2.36 -4.87
N LYS A 68 11.84 -2.12 -5.68
CA LYS A 68 13.02 -1.44 -5.20
C LYS A 68 12.71 -0.02 -4.75
N GLY A 69 11.89 0.67 -5.53
CA GLY A 69 11.52 2.03 -5.17
C GLY A 69 10.73 2.09 -3.88
N LEU A 70 9.78 1.16 -3.73
CA LEU A 70 8.97 1.13 -2.52
C LEU A 70 9.84 0.78 -1.31
N ASP A 71 10.74 -0.20 -1.48
CA ASP A 71 11.60 -0.57 -0.39
C ASP A 71 12.54 0.57 0.00
N SER A 72 12.99 1.34 -0.96
CA SER A 72 13.83 2.47 -0.65
C SER A 72 13.09 3.55 0.11
N ALA A 73 11.80 3.66 -0.11
CA ALA A 73 11.01 4.70 0.53
C ALA A 73 10.50 4.30 1.91
N LYS A 74 10.72 3.05 2.33
CA LYS A 74 10.13 2.59 3.56
C LYS A 74 10.47 3.41 4.79
N GLY A 75 11.73 3.78 4.92
CA GLY A 75 12.15 4.55 6.09
C GLY A 75 11.45 5.89 6.17
N PHE A 76 11.36 6.55 5.03
CA PHE A 76 10.69 7.83 4.96
C PHE A 76 9.20 7.66 5.27
N ILE A 77 8.58 6.62 4.70
CA ILE A 77 7.17 6.38 4.92
C ILE A 77 6.90 6.11 6.39
N LYS A 78 7.72 5.28 7.02
CA LYS A 78 7.52 4.97 8.41
C LYS A 78 7.57 6.24 9.26
N ARG A 79 8.53 7.10 8.96
CA ARG A 79 8.67 8.30 9.74
C ARG A 79 7.48 9.23 9.59
N GLU A 80 7.04 9.41 8.35
CA GLU A 80 5.92 10.31 8.10
C GLU A 80 4.61 9.76 8.68
N VAL A 81 4.41 8.47 8.58
CA VAL A 81 3.22 7.85 9.11
C VAL A 81 3.20 7.98 10.63
N SER A 82 4.34 7.80 11.26
CA SER A 82 4.40 7.91 12.70
C SER A 82 3.96 9.28 13.16
N VAL A 83 4.38 10.30 12.44
CA VAL A 83 4.00 11.65 12.81
C VAL A 83 2.53 11.91 12.47
N ASP A 84 2.14 11.60 11.25
CA ASP A 84 0.79 11.94 10.80
C ASP A 84 -0.30 11.18 11.52
N MET A 85 -0.07 9.96 11.88
CA MET A 85 -1.09 9.16 12.54
C MET A 85 -0.88 9.09 14.03
N GLU A 86 0.16 9.75 14.52
CA GLU A 86 0.44 9.78 15.95
C GLU A 86 0.46 8.40 16.56
N LEU A 87 1.12 7.49 15.90
CA LEU A 87 1.17 6.12 16.37
C LEU A 87 2.24 5.98 17.44
N ARG A 88 1.88 5.22 18.46
CA ARG A 88 2.84 4.98 19.51
C ARG A 88 3.97 4.11 18.96
N TYR A 89 3.66 3.12 18.17
CA TYR A 89 4.65 2.30 17.54
C TYR A 89 4.34 2.27 16.07
N THR A 90 5.31 2.47 15.22
CA THR A 90 5.11 2.43 13.79
C THR A 90 5.27 0.99 13.33
N PRO A 91 4.32 0.44 12.62
CA PRO A 91 4.45 -0.94 12.16
C PRO A 91 5.61 -1.08 11.19
N GLU A 92 6.17 -2.28 11.15
CA GLU A 92 7.13 -2.59 10.10
C GLU A 92 6.34 -2.76 8.83
N ILE A 93 6.78 -2.12 7.77
CA ILE A 93 6.06 -2.15 6.52
C ILE A 93 6.78 -3.04 5.53
N ALA A 94 6.05 -3.91 4.88
CA ALA A 94 6.58 -4.72 3.80
C ALA A 94 5.69 -4.54 2.60
N PHE A 95 6.28 -4.30 1.43
CA PHE A 95 5.51 -4.19 0.20
C PHE A 95 5.59 -5.50 -0.55
N LYS A 96 4.43 -6.01 -0.96
CA LYS A 96 4.37 -7.27 -1.67
C LYS A 96 3.62 -7.10 -2.96
N HIS A 97 4.15 -7.64 -4.03
CA HIS A 97 3.49 -7.55 -5.32
C HIS A 97 2.25 -8.44 -5.32
N ASP A 98 1.15 -7.90 -5.79
CA ASP A 98 -0.10 -8.61 -5.87
C ASP A 98 -0.38 -8.85 -7.34
N PRO A 99 -0.23 -10.05 -7.85
CA PRO A 99 -0.42 -10.31 -9.27
C PRO A 99 -1.87 -10.37 -9.70
N SER A 100 -2.81 -10.24 -8.80
CA SER A 100 -4.20 -10.44 -9.19
C SER A 100 -4.68 -9.49 -10.28
N LEU A 101 -4.13 -8.26 -10.36
CA LEU A 101 -4.50 -7.39 -11.41
C LEU A 101 -4.08 -7.91 -12.75
N LYS A 102 -2.92 -8.60 -12.81
CA LYS A 102 -2.48 -9.09 -14.02
C LYS A 102 -3.31 -10.18 -14.46
N GLU A 103 -3.92 -10.91 -13.58
CA GLU A 103 -4.66 -11.94 -14.00
C GLU A 103 -6.03 -11.58 -14.29
N GLY A 104 -6.43 -10.46 -14.33
CA GLY A 104 -7.57 -10.24 -14.69
C GLY A 104 -8.43 -9.70 -14.01
N ALA A 105 -8.58 -9.33 -13.76
CA ALA A 105 -9.29 -8.63 -13.29
C ALA A 105 -10.43 -8.92 -12.63
N ARG A 106 -10.55 -9.83 -12.12
CA ARG A 106 -11.61 -10.07 -11.56
C ARG A 106 -11.61 -9.53 -10.30
N MET A 107 -11.09 -8.50 -10.00
CA MET A 107 -11.04 -8.09 -8.88
C MET A 107 -12.02 -7.27 -8.47
N GLU A 108 -12.58 -7.39 -7.48
CA GLU A 108 -13.39 -6.51 -7.10
C GLU A 108 -12.87 -5.75 -6.01
N LYS A 109 -11.65 -5.68 -5.70
CA LYS A 109 -11.10 -4.93 -4.64
C LYS A 109 -11.03 -3.50 -4.94
N VAL A 110 -11.01 -2.68 -3.95
CA VAL A 110 -10.85 -1.26 -4.13
C VAL A 110 -9.38 -0.96 -4.26
N PHE A 111 -9.00 -0.20 -5.26
CA PHE A 111 -7.63 0.11 -5.48
C PHE A 111 -7.38 1.56 -5.18
N LEU A 112 -6.24 1.86 -4.61
CA LEU A 112 -5.82 3.22 -4.40
C LEU A 112 -4.72 3.52 -5.39
N ARG A 113 -5.02 4.34 -6.39
CA ARG A 113 -4.06 4.61 -7.41
C ARG A 113 -3.22 5.74 -7.03
N LEU A 114 -1.94 5.60 -7.20
CA LEU A 114 -1.01 6.62 -6.83
C LEU A 114 -1.07 7.74 -7.83
N GLY A 115 -1.27 8.91 -7.36
CA GLY A 115 -1.31 10.07 -8.21
C GLY A 115 -2.63 10.37 -8.83
N SER A 116 -3.66 9.60 -8.56
CA SER A 116 -4.79 9.79 -9.25
C SER A 116 -5.91 9.88 -8.41
N GLY A 117 -6.56 10.27 -8.04
CA GLY A 117 -7.52 10.24 -7.28
C GLY A 117 -8.73 9.66 -7.59
N GLU A 118 -8.92 9.07 -8.42
CA GLU A 118 -10.06 8.57 -8.72
C GLU A 118 -10.40 7.45 -8.32
N THR A 119 -10.91 7.19 -7.86
CA THR A 119 -11.18 6.07 -7.45
C THR A 119 -12.41 5.64 -7.68
N SER A 120 -12.72 5.71 -7.84
CA SER A 120 -13.54 5.33 -8.01
C SER A 120 -14.23 4.76 -8.20
N ASP A 121 -14.62 4.83 -8.40
CA ASP A 121 -15.26 4.42 -8.58
C ASP A 121 -15.68 3.62 -8.81
N ARG A 122 -15.75 3.32 -8.85
CA ARG A 122 -16.03 2.60 -9.08
C ARG A 122 -16.59 1.91 -8.83
N GLY A 123 -17.02 1.87 -8.57
CA GLY A 123 -17.52 1.29 -8.20
C GLY A 123 -18.14 0.96 -8.32
N GLU A 124 -18.33 1.16 -8.49
CA GLU A 124 -18.88 0.90 -8.51
C GLU A 124 -19.16 0.66 -8.55
#